data_3d9cf9c8320fdb7619bd74bbe8dec9ac
#
_entry.id   3d9cf9c8320fdb7619bd74bbe8dec9ac
#
_cell.length_a   1.000
_cell.length_b   1.000
_cell.length_c   1.000
_cell.angle_alpha   90.00
_cell.angle_beta   90.00
_cell.angle_gamma   90.00
#
_symmetry.space_group_name_H-M   'P 1'
#
loop_
_entity.id
_entity.type
_entity.pdbx_description
1 polymer ?
#
loop_
_entity_poly.entity_id
_entity_poly.type
_entity_poly.pdbx_seq_one_letter_code
_entity_poly.pdbx_strand_id
1 'polypeptide(L)'
;MKALEEQLGYRFNDRSLLRLALVHRSLVNESDLSVLDSNERLEFLGDAVLGLVVAEFLYQRFPDRLEGDLTKRRAALVNLDSLAQRAEDACLADFVSTGGGNLLSRPSSRRTILGRSYEALLGAIYLDGGIESVRQVLSPWLERIASDPDENSAPPDNKSRLQVLLLQKLKTTPSYQLLRASGPDHEKWFEVEVRLAERVLAIGGGSSVQRAEQAAAGSAYDVLREEDLTSPADSGL
;
A
#
# COMPACT_ATOMS: atom_id res chain seq x y z
N MET A 1 22.49 -2.09 19.77
CA MET A 1 22.00 -3.37 19.24
C MET A 1 20.84 -3.94 20.05
N LYS A 2 20.98 -4.23 21.37
CA LYS A 2 19.84 -4.74 22.17
C LYS A 2 18.62 -3.80 22.14
N ALA A 3 18.83 -2.50 22.27
CA ALA A 3 17.76 -1.52 22.21
C ALA A 3 17.01 -1.55 20.86
N LEU A 4 17.73 -1.74 19.74
CA LEU A 4 17.11 -1.87 18.42
C LEU A 4 16.31 -3.17 18.31
N GLU A 5 16.84 -4.30 18.82
CA GLU A 5 16.11 -5.59 18.85
C GLU A 5 14.81 -5.47 19.67
N GLU A 6 14.83 -4.73 20.79
CA GLU A 6 13.63 -4.45 21.61
C GLU A 6 12.59 -3.59 20.87
N GLN A 7 13.03 -2.54 20.18
CA GLN A 7 12.15 -1.67 19.38
C GLN A 7 11.50 -2.40 18.19
N LEU A 8 12.26 -3.32 17.58
CA LEU A 8 11.77 -4.13 16.46
C LEU A 8 10.84 -5.26 16.92
N GLY A 9 10.88 -5.64 18.20
CA GLY A 9 10.22 -6.84 18.70
C GLY A 9 10.84 -8.14 18.15
N TYR A 10 12.10 -8.09 17.66
CA TYR A 10 12.80 -9.21 17.05
C TYR A 10 14.23 -9.34 17.60
N ARG A 11 14.59 -10.55 18.01
CA ARG A 11 15.94 -10.88 18.49
C ARG A 11 16.67 -11.75 17.49
N PHE A 12 17.81 -11.26 17.00
CA PHE A 12 18.63 -11.98 16.04
C PHE A 12 19.36 -13.18 16.67
N ASN A 13 19.30 -14.31 15.98
CA ASN A 13 20.13 -15.47 16.23
C ASN A 13 21.57 -15.20 15.75
N ASP A 14 21.70 -14.68 14.52
CA ASP A 14 22.97 -14.21 13.96
C ASP A 14 23.02 -12.67 13.91
N ARG A 15 23.68 -12.09 14.89
CA ARG A 15 23.88 -10.63 14.95
C ARG A 15 24.81 -10.07 13.86
N SER A 16 25.50 -10.91 13.09
CA SER A 16 26.29 -10.44 11.96
C SER A 16 25.38 -9.88 10.87
N LEU A 17 24.20 -10.49 10.64
CA LEU A 17 23.18 -10.00 9.72
C LEU A 17 22.64 -8.62 10.14
N LEU A 18 22.35 -8.43 11.44
CA LEU A 18 21.94 -7.13 11.96
C LEU A 18 23.03 -6.07 11.76
N ARG A 19 24.29 -6.41 12.05
CA ARG A 19 25.40 -5.47 11.83
C ARG A 19 25.54 -5.09 10.36
N LEU A 20 25.48 -6.07 9.46
CA LEU A 20 25.57 -5.85 8.01
C LEU A 20 24.43 -4.95 7.50
N ALA A 21 23.18 -5.14 7.96
CA ALA A 21 22.05 -4.33 7.59
C ALA A 21 22.21 -2.83 7.94
N LEU A 22 23.06 -2.52 8.90
CA LEU A 22 23.31 -1.16 9.39
C LEU A 22 24.54 -0.49 8.76
N VAL A 23 25.25 -1.15 7.85
CA VAL A 23 26.44 -0.60 7.17
C VAL A 23 26.02 0.03 5.84
N HIS A 24 25.93 1.35 5.79
CA HIS A 24 25.65 2.05 4.53
C HIS A 24 26.89 2.05 3.61
N ARG A 25 26.67 1.94 2.29
CA ARG A 25 27.73 1.92 1.26
C ARG A 25 28.75 3.06 1.36
N SER A 26 28.35 4.24 1.88
CA SER A 26 29.28 5.37 2.02
C SER A 26 30.43 5.07 2.99
N LEU A 27 30.18 4.26 4.04
CA LEU A 27 31.23 3.83 4.96
C LEU A 27 32.24 2.92 4.24
N VAL A 28 31.77 2.02 3.40
CA VAL A 28 32.61 1.10 2.63
C VAL A 28 33.47 1.86 1.63
N ASN A 29 32.93 2.87 0.97
CA ASN A 29 33.67 3.68 -0.01
C ASN A 29 34.82 4.50 0.61
N GLU A 30 34.82 4.72 1.92
CA GLU A 30 35.80 5.50 2.68
C GLU A 30 36.72 4.60 3.55
N SER A 31 36.59 3.30 3.43
CA SER A 31 37.33 2.30 4.22
C SER A 31 37.87 1.20 3.32
N ASP A 32 38.76 0.35 3.88
CA ASP A 32 39.31 -0.84 3.18
C ASP A 32 38.32 -2.02 3.16
N LEU A 33 37.00 -1.78 3.40
CA LEU A 33 35.96 -2.79 3.35
C LEU A 33 35.61 -3.15 1.90
N SER A 34 35.14 -4.38 1.70
CA SER A 34 34.61 -4.80 0.41
C SER A 34 33.22 -4.20 0.18
N VAL A 35 32.83 -3.93 -1.07
CA VAL A 35 31.45 -3.54 -1.43
C VAL A 35 30.42 -4.55 -0.92
N LEU A 36 30.81 -5.80 -0.76
CA LEU A 36 29.97 -6.86 -0.16
C LEU A 36 29.71 -6.69 1.33
N ASP A 37 30.47 -5.83 2.01
CA ASP A 37 30.30 -5.50 3.42
C ASP A 37 29.28 -4.34 3.62
N SER A 38 28.61 -3.88 2.56
CA SER A 38 27.50 -2.93 2.63
C SER A 38 26.13 -3.64 2.72
N ASN A 39 25.14 -2.87 3.13
CA ASN A 39 23.76 -3.36 3.27
C ASN A 39 22.99 -3.52 1.94
N GLU A 40 23.57 -3.14 0.80
CA GLU A 40 22.88 -3.10 -0.51
C GLU A 40 22.26 -4.45 -0.92
N ARG A 41 22.95 -5.55 -0.64
CA ARG A 41 22.40 -6.90 -0.94
C ARG A 41 21.22 -7.29 -0.05
N LEU A 42 21.26 -6.87 1.20
CA LEU A 42 20.14 -7.05 2.14
C LEU A 42 18.97 -6.13 1.79
N GLU A 43 19.23 -4.89 1.35
CA GLU A 43 18.24 -3.95 0.80
C GLU A 43 17.49 -4.60 -0.37
N PHE A 44 18.22 -5.11 -1.36
CA PHE A 44 17.63 -5.80 -2.52
C PHE A 44 16.70 -6.96 -2.11
N LEU A 45 17.13 -7.79 -1.16
CA LEU A 45 16.32 -8.90 -0.66
C LEU A 45 15.13 -8.40 0.16
N GLY A 46 15.35 -7.39 1.00
CA GLY A 46 14.35 -6.82 1.89
C GLY A 46 13.21 -6.14 1.14
N ASP A 47 13.48 -5.42 0.06
CA ASP A 47 12.46 -4.85 -0.82
C ASP A 47 11.51 -5.94 -1.34
N ALA A 48 12.04 -7.03 -1.87
CA ALA A 48 11.24 -8.15 -2.37
C ALA A 48 10.39 -8.80 -1.25
N VAL A 49 10.97 -9.02 -0.08
CA VAL A 49 10.29 -9.61 1.09
C VAL A 49 9.20 -8.68 1.61
N LEU A 50 9.48 -7.39 1.75
CA LEU A 50 8.51 -6.36 2.13
C LEU A 50 7.34 -6.32 1.14
N GLY A 51 7.65 -6.27 -0.16
CA GLY A 51 6.65 -6.28 -1.22
C GLY A 51 5.70 -7.48 -1.14
N LEU A 52 6.24 -8.67 -0.85
CA LEU A 52 5.46 -9.89 -0.67
C LEU A 52 4.55 -9.83 0.56
N VAL A 53 5.11 -9.48 1.73
CA VAL A 53 4.34 -9.44 2.99
C VAL A 53 3.23 -8.40 2.94
N VAL A 54 3.51 -7.21 2.39
CA VAL A 54 2.50 -6.16 2.24
C VAL A 54 1.42 -6.57 1.23
N ALA A 55 1.79 -7.20 0.11
CA ALA A 55 0.83 -7.67 -0.89
C ALA A 55 -0.10 -8.76 -0.31
N GLU A 56 0.45 -9.73 0.42
CA GLU A 56 -0.32 -10.77 1.08
C GLU A 56 -1.28 -10.19 2.13
N PHE A 57 -0.78 -9.28 2.98
CA PHE A 57 -1.60 -8.60 3.97
C PHE A 57 -2.78 -7.85 3.33
N LEU A 58 -2.53 -7.06 2.29
CA LEU A 58 -3.57 -6.31 1.58
C LEU A 58 -4.59 -7.23 0.91
N TYR A 59 -4.12 -8.32 0.29
CA TYR A 59 -4.98 -9.31 -0.34
C TYR A 59 -5.96 -9.95 0.65
N GLN A 60 -5.47 -10.33 1.82
CA GLN A 60 -6.29 -10.95 2.87
C GLN A 60 -7.22 -9.94 3.55
N ARG A 61 -6.74 -8.72 3.78
CA ARG A 61 -7.46 -7.69 4.53
C ARG A 61 -8.56 -7.02 3.72
N PHE A 62 -8.41 -6.98 2.41
CA PHE A 62 -9.33 -6.29 1.49
C PHE A 62 -9.81 -7.21 0.35
N PRO A 63 -10.59 -8.27 0.66
CA PRO A 63 -10.97 -9.30 -0.32
C PRO A 63 -11.86 -8.76 -1.45
N ASP A 64 -12.55 -7.64 -1.23
CA ASP A 64 -13.46 -7.02 -2.20
C ASP A 64 -12.79 -5.93 -3.06
N ARG A 65 -11.48 -5.74 -2.91
CA ARG A 65 -10.74 -4.73 -3.70
C ARG A 65 -10.12 -5.33 -4.95
N LEU A 66 -10.13 -4.55 -6.04
CA LEU A 66 -9.49 -4.96 -7.27
C LEU A 66 -7.97 -4.82 -7.21
N GLU A 67 -7.28 -5.54 -8.11
CA GLU A 67 -5.82 -5.54 -8.23
C GLU A 67 -5.24 -4.13 -8.30
N GLY A 68 -5.82 -3.23 -9.12
CA GLY A 68 -5.35 -1.86 -9.27
C GLY A 68 -5.40 -1.03 -7.97
N ASP A 69 -6.40 -1.26 -7.10
CA ASP A 69 -6.49 -0.60 -5.78
C ASP A 69 -5.44 -1.20 -4.82
N LEU A 70 -5.31 -2.52 -4.80
CA LEU A 70 -4.29 -3.19 -3.99
C LEU A 70 -2.87 -2.77 -4.39
N THR A 71 -2.61 -2.61 -5.69
CA THR A 71 -1.32 -2.15 -6.21
C THR A 71 -1.01 -0.72 -5.79
N LYS A 72 -1.99 0.21 -5.84
CA LYS A 72 -1.82 1.59 -5.37
C LYS A 72 -1.55 1.64 -3.87
N ARG A 73 -2.31 0.87 -3.07
CA ARG A 73 -2.12 0.77 -1.61
C ARG A 73 -0.75 0.22 -1.27
N ARG A 74 -0.32 -0.86 -1.92
CA ARG A 74 1.03 -1.38 -1.75
C ARG A 74 2.07 -0.33 -2.03
N ALA A 75 2.01 0.36 -3.18
CA ALA A 75 2.95 1.41 -3.53
C ALA A 75 2.99 2.56 -2.51
N ALA A 76 1.85 2.93 -1.91
CA ALA A 76 1.79 3.93 -0.84
C ALA A 76 2.48 3.46 0.46
N LEU A 77 2.44 2.16 0.75
CA LEU A 77 3.06 1.59 1.95
C LEU A 77 4.57 1.36 1.80
N VAL A 78 5.01 0.85 0.64
CA VAL A 78 6.41 0.48 0.43
C VAL A 78 7.26 1.59 -0.22
N ASN A 79 6.74 2.83 -0.31
CA ASN A 79 7.55 3.93 -0.82
C ASN A 79 8.61 4.40 0.20
N LEU A 80 9.61 5.07 -0.33
CA LEU A 80 10.76 5.54 0.44
C LEU A 80 10.38 6.40 1.65
N ASP A 81 9.35 7.25 1.52
CA ASP A 81 8.92 8.14 2.61
C ASP A 81 8.30 7.36 3.77
N SER A 82 7.44 6.41 3.45
CA SER A 82 6.83 5.51 4.45
C SER A 82 7.90 4.68 5.18
N LEU A 83 8.86 4.12 4.44
CA LEU A 83 9.93 3.32 5.03
C LEU A 83 10.91 4.15 5.87
N ALA A 84 11.23 5.38 5.43
CA ALA A 84 12.04 6.29 6.21
C ALA A 84 11.35 6.66 7.54
N GLN A 85 10.04 6.89 7.52
CA GLN A 85 9.27 7.13 8.74
C GLN A 85 9.33 5.92 9.69
N ARG A 86 9.18 4.70 9.16
CA ARG A 86 9.33 3.46 9.94
C ARG A 86 10.71 3.32 10.57
N ALA A 87 11.75 3.68 9.82
CA ALA A 87 13.12 3.70 10.32
C ALA A 87 13.31 4.73 11.45
N GLU A 88 12.69 5.92 11.32
CA GLU A 88 12.70 6.94 12.38
C GLU A 88 11.95 6.45 13.63
N ASP A 89 10.77 5.85 13.48
CA ASP A 89 9.98 5.28 14.58
C ASP A 89 10.77 4.21 15.36
N ALA A 90 11.63 3.45 14.65
CA ALA A 90 12.54 2.46 15.24
C ALA A 90 13.87 3.06 15.72
N CYS A 91 14.04 4.39 15.70
CA CYS A 91 15.30 5.08 16.02
C CYS A 91 16.51 4.52 15.26
N LEU A 92 16.31 4.05 14.01
CA LEU A 92 17.34 3.35 13.24
C LEU A 92 18.55 4.26 12.94
N ALA A 93 18.34 5.57 12.88
CA ALA A 93 19.39 6.55 12.67
C ALA A 93 20.55 6.47 13.67
N ASP A 94 20.27 6.06 14.90
CA ASP A 94 21.27 5.94 15.98
C ASP A 94 22.21 4.73 15.80
N PHE A 95 21.83 3.83 14.89
CA PHE A 95 22.53 2.56 14.68
C PHE A 95 23.17 2.45 13.30
N VAL A 96 22.69 3.21 12.30
CA VAL A 96 23.23 3.15 10.94
C VAL A 96 24.61 3.79 10.88
N SER A 97 25.57 3.04 10.37
CA SER A 97 26.95 3.48 10.16
C SER A 97 27.11 4.04 8.73
N THR A 98 27.52 5.30 8.64
CA THR A 98 27.79 5.99 7.36
C THR A 98 29.23 6.47 7.32
N GLY A 99 29.74 6.68 6.10
CA GLY A 99 31.01 7.42 5.90
C GLY A 99 30.91 8.87 6.35
N GLY A 100 32.00 9.62 6.16
CA GLY A 100 32.10 11.03 6.55
C GLY A 100 31.08 11.94 5.87
N GLY A 101 31.11 13.24 6.23
CA GLY A 101 30.27 14.27 5.58
C GLY A 101 28.88 14.45 6.16
N ASN A 102 28.61 13.93 7.34
CA ASN A 102 27.37 14.19 8.10
C ASN A 102 26.09 13.92 7.28
N LEU A 103 26.06 12.77 6.58
CA LEU A 103 25.01 12.41 5.63
C LEU A 103 23.61 12.35 6.29
N LEU A 104 23.53 11.90 7.54
CA LEU A 104 22.28 11.81 8.30
C LEU A 104 21.76 13.18 8.77
N SER A 105 22.55 14.25 8.71
CA SER A 105 22.07 15.61 9.00
C SER A 105 21.40 16.30 7.83
N ARG A 106 21.54 15.75 6.61
CA ARG A 106 20.91 16.28 5.39
C ARG A 106 19.56 15.61 5.19
N PRO A 107 18.41 16.31 5.19
CA PRO A 107 17.09 15.68 5.17
C PRO A 107 16.87 14.67 4.03
N SER A 108 17.27 15.03 2.79
CA SER A 108 17.13 14.14 1.62
C SER A 108 17.99 12.88 1.71
N SER A 109 19.26 13.02 2.13
CA SER A 109 20.17 11.88 2.32
C SER A 109 19.70 11.01 3.47
N ARG A 110 19.31 11.60 4.60
CA ARG A 110 18.78 10.92 5.77
C ARG A 110 17.61 10.02 5.40
N ARG A 111 16.60 10.59 4.71
CA ARG A 111 15.44 9.84 4.23
C ARG A 111 15.82 8.62 3.39
N THR A 112 16.70 8.83 2.40
CA THR A 112 17.13 7.74 1.51
C THR A 112 17.90 6.66 2.26
N ILE A 113 18.83 7.06 3.12
CA ILE A 113 19.64 6.11 3.91
C ILE A 113 18.74 5.30 4.83
N LEU A 114 17.84 5.95 5.56
CA LEU A 114 16.98 5.28 6.54
C LEU A 114 15.97 4.34 5.89
N GLY A 115 15.30 4.76 4.81
CA GLY A 115 14.36 3.90 4.09
C GLY A 115 15.03 2.62 3.58
N ARG A 116 16.18 2.76 2.91
CA ARG A 116 16.96 1.60 2.41
C ARG A 116 17.53 0.73 3.52
N SER A 117 17.98 1.35 4.62
CA SER A 117 18.46 0.58 5.78
C SER A 117 17.32 -0.20 6.46
N TYR A 118 16.09 0.31 6.39
CA TYR A 118 14.93 -0.42 6.88
C TYR A 118 14.62 -1.65 6.00
N GLU A 119 14.69 -1.52 4.67
CA GLU A 119 14.61 -2.67 3.76
C GLU A 119 15.72 -3.68 4.04
N ALA A 120 16.96 -3.23 4.18
CA ALA A 120 18.07 -4.10 4.51
C ALA A 120 17.87 -4.84 5.84
N LEU A 121 17.29 -4.18 6.82
CA LEU A 121 16.94 -4.78 8.11
C LEU A 121 15.89 -5.89 7.95
N LEU A 122 14.85 -5.68 7.13
CA LEU A 122 13.87 -6.71 6.82
C LEU A 122 14.49 -7.91 6.08
N GLY A 123 15.42 -7.65 5.16
CA GLY A 123 16.20 -8.69 4.50
C GLY A 123 17.04 -9.51 5.47
N ALA A 124 17.66 -8.85 6.47
CA ALA A 124 18.40 -9.50 7.53
C ALA A 124 17.50 -10.37 8.44
N ILE A 125 16.34 -9.86 8.84
CA ILE A 125 15.34 -10.60 9.63
C ILE A 125 14.86 -11.82 8.84
N TYR A 126 14.62 -11.68 7.54
CA TYR A 126 14.22 -12.80 6.70
C TYR A 126 15.27 -13.91 6.64
N LEU A 127 16.55 -13.57 6.50
CA LEU A 127 17.63 -14.57 6.48
C LEU A 127 17.82 -15.25 7.83
N ASP A 128 17.59 -14.54 8.93
CA ASP A 128 17.79 -15.02 10.28
C ASP A 128 16.63 -15.86 10.81
N GLY A 129 15.39 -15.45 10.52
CA GLY A 129 14.17 -16.02 11.13
C GLY A 129 13.05 -16.36 10.14
N GLY A 130 13.28 -16.19 8.83
CA GLY A 130 12.30 -16.51 7.79
C GLY A 130 11.16 -15.48 7.68
N ILE A 131 10.22 -15.80 6.79
CA ILE A 131 9.12 -14.88 6.43
C ILE A 131 8.19 -14.58 7.61
N GLU A 132 7.96 -15.54 8.51
CA GLU A 132 7.08 -15.35 9.65
C GLU A 132 7.62 -14.29 10.63
N SER A 133 8.94 -14.22 10.80
CA SER A 133 9.57 -13.19 11.61
C SER A 133 9.37 -11.79 11.02
N VAL A 134 9.44 -11.67 9.70
CA VAL A 134 9.15 -10.40 9.01
C VAL A 134 7.68 -10.01 9.16
N ARG A 135 6.74 -10.97 9.02
CA ARG A 135 5.31 -10.72 9.26
C ARG A 135 5.06 -10.21 10.68
N GLN A 136 5.65 -10.85 11.68
CA GLN A 136 5.51 -10.44 13.09
C GLN A 136 6.01 -9.00 13.32
N VAL A 137 7.16 -8.63 12.75
CA VAL A 137 7.72 -7.28 12.87
C VAL A 137 6.84 -6.23 12.16
N LEU A 138 6.27 -6.55 11.02
CA LEU A 138 5.45 -5.61 10.23
C LEU A 138 3.98 -5.54 10.70
N SER A 139 3.45 -6.58 11.34
CA SER A 139 2.03 -6.70 11.71
C SER A 139 1.49 -5.49 12.49
N PRO A 140 2.14 -4.98 13.56
CA PRO A 140 1.60 -3.85 14.31
C PRO A 140 1.45 -2.58 13.47
N TRP A 141 2.34 -2.38 12.52
CA TRP A 141 2.28 -1.25 11.58
C TRP A 141 1.15 -1.44 10.57
N LEU A 142 1.07 -2.58 9.92
CA LEU A 142 0.08 -2.88 8.88
C LEU A 142 -1.34 -2.85 9.45
N GLU A 143 -1.56 -3.40 10.65
CA GLU A 143 -2.86 -3.37 11.33
C GLU A 143 -3.27 -1.94 11.73
N ARG A 144 -2.35 -1.10 12.17
CA ARG A 144 -2.62 0.31 12.48
C ARG A 144 -3.12 1.05 11.24
N ILE A 145 -2.46 0.88 10.09
CA ILE A 145 -2.87 1.49 8.83
C ILE A 145 -4.23 0.96 8.37
N ALA A 146 -4.42 -0.36 8.43
CA ALA A 146 -5.68 -0.97 8.04
C ALA A 146 -6.87 -0.55 8.93
N SER A 147 -6.59 -0.09 10.15
CA SER A 147 -7.59 0.38 11.10
C SER A 147 -7.80 1.89 11.02
N ASP A 148 -7.00 2.62 10.25
CA ASP A 148 -7.14 4.06 10.10
C ASP A 148 -8.41 4.39 9.27
N PRO A 149 -9.38 5.14 9.84
CA PRO A 149 -10.58 5.53 9.13
C PRO A 149 -10.30 6.35 7.87
N ASP A 150 -9.25 7.20 7.88
CA ASP A 150 -8.90 8.04 6.75
C ASP A 150 -8.28 7.24 5.61
N GLU A 151 -7.53 6.20 5.89
CA GLU A 151 -7.05 5.24 4.87
C GLU A 151 -8.17 4.32 4.35
N ASN A 152 -9.14 3.97 5.20
CA ASN A 152 -10.36 3.27 4.79
C ASN A 152 -11.37 4.21 4.09
N SER A 153 -11.26 5.51 4.29
CA SER A 153 -12.11 6.55 3.69
C SER A 153 -11.63 7.04 2.32
N ALA A 154 -10.57 6.46 1.74
CA ALA A 154 -10.44 6.54 0.30
C ALA A 154 -11.80 6.12 -0.28
N PRO A 155 -12.51 7.01 -1.02
CA PRO A 155 -13.86 6.73 -1.45
C PRO A 155 -13.87 5.34 -2.09
N PRO A 156 -14.82 4.47 -1.72
CA PRO A 156 -14.84 3.11 -2.23
C PRO A 156 -14.72 3.21 -3.74
N ASP A 157 -13.84 2.44 -4.36
CA ASP A 157 -13.78 2.40 -5.81
C ASP A 157 -15.05 1.72 -6.33
N ASN A 158 -16.13 2.52 -6.30
CA ASN A 158 -17.46 2.08 -6.67
C ASN A 158 -17.52 1.59 -8.12
N LYS A 159 -16.69 2.18 -9.00
CA LYS A 159 -16.58 1.72 -10.39
C LYS A 159 -16.08 0.29 -10.44
N SER A 160 -15.04 -0.03 -9.67
CA SER A 160 -14.49 -1.36 -9.56
C SER A 160 -15.47 -2.34 -8.93
N ARG A 161 -16.15 -1.96 -7.85
CA ARG A 161 -17.17 -2.81 -7.17
C ARG A 161 -18.33 -3.13 -8.13
N LEU A 162 -18.85 -2.13 -8.83
CA LEU A 162 -19.91 -2.31 -9.81
C LEU A 162 -19.46 -3.21 -10.97
N GLN A 163 -18.24 -3.01 -11.48
CA GLN A 163 -17.69 -3.83 -12.55
C GLN A 163 -17.58 -5.31 -12.15
N VAL A 164 -17.07 -5.58 -10.94
CA VAL A 164 -16.97 -6.97 -10.43
C VAL A 164 -18.35 -7.60 -10.33
N LEU A 165 -19.32 -6.89 -9.75
CA LEU A 165 -20.70 -7.37 -9.61
C LEU A 165 -21.30 -7.73 -10.98
N LEU A 166 -21.18 -6.85 -11.96
CA LEU A 166 -21.73 -7.04 -13.31
C LEU A 166 -21.00 -8.15 -14.07
N LEU A 167 -19.69 -8.28 -13.93
CA LEU A 167 -18.93 -9.38 -14.54
C LEU A 167 -19.29 -10.72 -13.93
N GLN A 168 -19.47 -10.80 -12.62
CA GLN A 168 -19.85 -12.05 -11.94
C GLN A 168 -21.25 -12.50 -12.33
N LYS A 169 -22.24 -11.58 -12.32
CA LYS A 169 -23.65 -11.90 -12.53
C LYS A 169 -24.08 -11.95 -14.00
N LEU A 170 -23.62 -10.98 -14.78
CA LEU A 170 -24.17 -10.72 -16.14
C LEU A 170 -23.10 -10.85 -17.24
N LYS A 171 -21.84 -11.14 -16.90
CA LYS A 171 -20.70 -11.26 -17.84
C LYS A 171 -20.53 -10.03 -18.74
N THR A 172 -20.81 -8.84 -18.22
CA THR A 172 -20.77 -7.57 -18.94
C THR A 172 -20.13 -6.48 -18.08
N THR A 173 -19.83 -5.34 -18.70
CA THR A 173 -19.18 -4.20 -18.03
C THR A 173 -20.07 -2.96 -18.16
N PRO A 174 -20.06 -2.05 -17.16
CA PRO A 174 -20.79 -0.79 -17.23
C PRO A 174 -20.09 0.19 -18.17
N SER A 175 -20.87 1.06 -18.80
CA SER A 175 -20.40 2.24 -19.53
C SER A 175 -20.78 3.52 -18.77
N TYR A 176 -19.98 4.58 -18.95
CA TYR A 176 -20.19 5.87 -18.28
C TYR A 176 -20.31 6.96 -19.32
N GLN A 177 -21.30 7.83 -19.18
CA GLN A 177 -21.52 8.94 -20.10
C GLN A 177 -21.71 10.25 -19.32
N LEU A 178 -20.93 11.27 -19.69
CA LEU A 178 -21.10 12.61 -19.15
C LEU A 178 -22.42 13.20 -19.71
N LEU A 179 -23.34 13.51 -18.79
CA LEU A 179 -24.61 14.14 -19.13
C LEU A 179 -24.50 15.65 -19.16
N ARG A 180 -23.84 16.23 -18.16
CA ARG A 180 -23.81 17.67 -17.98
C ARG A 180 -22.55 18.11 -17.23
N ALA A 181 -22.05 19.29 -17.63
CA ALA A 181 -21.08 20.06 -16.85
C ALA A 181 -21.68 21.46 -16.61
N SER A 182 -21.73 21.91 -15.36
CA SER A 182 -22.35 23.18 -14.96
C SER A 182 -21.51 23.90 -13.92
N GLY A 183 -21.74 25.19 -13.72
CA GLY A 183 -21.00 26.04 -12.79
C GLY A 183 -19.81 26.76 -13.40
N PRO A 184 -19.26 27.78 -12.70
CA PRO A 184 -18.07 28.50 -13.10
C PRO A 184 -16.82 27.60 -13.07
N ASP A 185 -15.73 28.00 -13.73
CA ASP A 185 -14.52 27.15 -13.88
C ASP A 185 -13.90 26.69 -12.55
N HIS A 186 -14.03 27.48 -11.50
CA HIS A 186 -13.50 27.19 -10.16
C HIS A 186 -14.47 26.35 -9.29
N GLU A 187 -15.73 26.17 -9.72
CA GLU A 187 -16.76 25.39 -9.01
C GLU A 187 -17.55 24.50 -10.01
N LYS A 188 -16.87 23.90 -10.96
CA LYS A 188 -17.51 23.00 -11.93
C LYS A 188 -18.12 21.81 -11.24
N TRP A 189 -19.36 21.51 -11.64
CA TRP A 189 -20.09 20.32 -11.24
C TRP A 189 -20.41 19.47 -12.47
N PHE A 190 -20.14 18.18 -12.35
CA PHE A 190 -20.31 17.19 -13.43
C PHE A 190 -21.39 16.20 -13.04
N GLU A 191 -22.24 15.84 -13.98
CA GLU A 191 -23.23 14.77 -13.85
C GLU A 191 -22.90 13.68 -14.86
N VAL A 192 -22.79 12.43 -14.38
CA VAL A 192 -22.46 11.26 -15.18
C VAL A 192 -23.52 10.20 -14.94
N GLU A 193 -23.99 9.58 -16.01
CA GLU A 193 -24.80 8.37 -15.93
C GLU A 193 -23.94 7.13 -16.10
N VAL A 194 -24.31 6.05 -15.39
CA VAL A 194 -23.78 4.71 -15.60
C VAL A 194 -24.86 3.84 -16.25
N ARG A 195 -24.46 3.11 -17.28
CA ARG A 195 -25.37 2.30 -18.11
C ARG A 195 -24.90 0.85 -18.18
N LEU A 196 -25.87 -0.03 -18.34
CA LEU A 196 -25.68 -1.41 -18.76
C LEU A 196 -26.41 -1.61 -20.08
N ALA A 197 -25.67 -1.68 -21.19
CA ALA A 197 -26.24 -1.58 -22.53
C ALA A 197 -27.13 -0.34 -22.65
N GLU A 198 -28.40 -0.51 -22.97
CA GLU A 198 -29.36 0.59 -23.12
C GLU A 198 -30.03 1.03 -21.80
N ARG A 199 -29.86 0.26 -20.71
CA ARG A 199 -30.48 0.59 -19.42
C ARG A 199 -29.59 1.53 -18.64
N VAL A 200 -30.11 2.70 -18.24
CA VAL A 200 -29.48 3.57 -17.24
C VAL A 200 -29.66 2.93 -15.87
N LEU A 201 -28.55 2.69 -15.15
CA LEU A 201 -28.56 2.12 -13.81
C LEU A 201 -28.68 3.20 -12.74
N ALA A 202 -27.91 4.28 -12.89
CA ALA A 202 -27.91 5.42 -11.98
C ALA A 202 -27.25 6.65 -12.60
N ILE A 203 -27.42 7.80 -11.92
CA ILE A 203 -26.75 9.06 -12.21
C ILE A 203 -26.02 9.51 -10.95
N GLY A 204 -24.81 10.04 -11.12
CA GLY A 204 -23.99 10.58 -10.04
C GLY A 204 -23.42 11.93 -10.37
N GLY A 205 -23.22 12.75 -9.35
CA GLY A 205 -22.65 14.08 -9.47
C GLY A 205 -21.34 14.25 -8.69
N GLY A 206 -20.49 15.17 -9.15
CA GLY A 206 -19.23 15.45 -8.46
C GLY A 206 -18.49 16.66 -9.01
N SER A 207 -17.51 17.14 -8.24
CA SER A 207 -16.62 18.25 -8.61
C SER A 207 -15.58 17.89 -9.69
N SER A 208 -15.55 16.65 -10.15
CA SER A 208 -14.80 16.18 -11.31
C SER A 208 -15.55 15.05 -11.97
N VAL A 209 -15.26 14.78 -13.24
CA VAL A 209 -15.86 13.64 -13.98
C VAL A 209 -15.61 12.33 -13.23
N GLN A 210 -14.40 12.11 -12.73
CA GLN A 210 -14.05 10.92 -11.97
C GLN A 210 -14.88 10.77 -10.67
N ARG A 211 -15.13 11.85 -9.95
CA ARG A 211 -15.98 11.82 -8.74
C ARG A 211 -17.45 11.55 -9.09
N ALA A 212 -17.94 12.14 -10.18
CA ALA A 212 -19.29 11.90 -10.66
C ALA A 212 -19.48 10.44 -11.10
N GLU A 213 -18.50 9.86 -11.81
CA GLU A 213 -18.49 8.43 -12.17
C GLU A 213 -18.49 7.51 -10.94
N GLN A 214 -17.70 7.82 -9.92
CA GLN A 214 -17.67 7.06 -8.66
C GLN A 214 -19.01 7.13 -7.92
N ALA A 215 -19.65 8.31 -7.90
CA ALA A 215 -20.97 8.49 -7.30
C ALA A 215 -22.04 7.69 -8.06
N ALA A 216 -22.05 7.78 -9.40
CA ALA A 216 -22.97 7.01 -10.24
C ALA A 216 -22.82 5.50 -10.04
N ALA A 217 -21.57 5.03 -10.01
CA ALA A 217 -21.25 3.62 -9.78
C ALA A 217 -21.71 3.13 -8.40
N GLY A 218 -21.54 3.94 -7.35
CA GLY A 218 -22.02 3.62 -5.99
C GLY A 218 -23.53 3.42 -5.97
N SER A 219 -24.28 4.39 -6.48
CA SER A 219 -25.74 4.31 -6.56
C SER A 219 -26.22 3.10 -7.37
N ALA A 220 -25.56 2.80 -8.51
CA ALA A 220 -25.91 1.63 -9.32
C ALA A 220 -25.61 0.31 -8.59
N TYR A 221 -24.51 0.25 -7.86
CA TYR A 221 -24.15 -0.94 -7.06
C TYR A 221 -25.20 -1.23 -5.99
N ASP A 222 -25.67 -0.20 -5.27
CA ASP A 222 -26.67 -0.34 -4.21
C ASP A 222 -28.02 -0.81 -4.76
N VAL A 223 -28.47 -0.22 -5.89
CA VAL A 223 -29.69 -0.64 -6.58
C VAL A 223 -29.64 -2.11 -7.01
N LEU A 224 -28.56 -2.54 -7.65
CA LEU A 224 -28.42 -3.92 -8.12
C LEU A 224 -28.30 -4.93 -6.98
N ARG A 225 -27.77 -4.52 -5.84
CA ARG A 225 -27.69 -5.36 -4.64
C ARG A 225 -29.07 -5.51 -3.97
N GLU A 226 -29.88 -4.47 -3.96
CA GLU A 226 -31.24 -4.53 -3.43
C GLU A 226 -32.17 -5.34 -4.34
N GLU A 227 -32.04 -5.25 -5.66
CA GLU A 227 -32.78 -6.08 -6.63
C GLU A 227 -32.54 -7.58 -6.39
N ASP A 228 -31.32 -7.98 -6.00
CA ASP A 228 -30.99 -9.37 -5.62
C ASP A 228 -31.63 -9.84 -4.31
N LEU A 229 -31.73 -8.95 -3.33
CA LEU A 229 -32.35 -9.26 -2.04
C LEU A 229 -33.87 -9.37 -2.14
N THR A 230 -34.47 -8.76 -3.18
CA THR A 230 -35.93 -8.73 -3.40
C THR A 230 -36.40 -9.73 -4.46
N SER A 231 -35.48 -10.37 -5.19
CA SER A 231 -35.83 -11.47 -6.10
C SER A 231 -36.15 -12.72 -5.28
N PRO A 232 -37.39 -13.22 -5.25
CA PRO A 232 -37.69 -14.44 -4.53
C PRO A 232 -36.92 -15.59 -5.19
N ALA A 233 -36.13 -16.27 -4.37
CA ALA A 233 -35.70 -17.62 -4.71
C ALA A 233 -36.96 -18.45 -4.96
N ASP A 234 -36.98 -19.08 -6.13
CA ASP A 234 -37.85 -20.19 -6.44
C ASP A 234 -39.36 -19.93 -6.71
N SER A 235 -39.69 -20.10 -7.92
CA SER A 235 -40.82 -20.97 -8.22
C SER A 235 -40.27 -22.12 -9.03
N GLY A 236 -39.95 -23.21 -8.31
CA GLY A 236 -39.70 -24.50 -8.91
C GLY A 236 -40.91 -24.99 -9.71
N LEU A 237 -40.58 -25.60 -10.82
CA LEU A 237 -41.26 -26.84 -11.33
C LEU A 237 -40.31 -27.51 -12.31
#